data_1b5b152ac0dba19cf9b10791d9a80ad9
#
_entry.id   1b5b152ac0dba19cf9b10791d9a80ad9
#
_cell.length_a   1.000
_cell.length_b   1.000
_cell.length_c   1.000
_cell.angle_alpha   90.00
_cell.angle_beta   90.00
_cell.angle_gamma   90.00
#
_symmetry.space_group_name_H-M   'P 1'
#
loop_
_entity.id
_entity.type
_entity.pdbx_description
1 polymer ?
#
loop_
_entity_poly.entity_id
_entity_poly.type
_entity_poly.pdbx_seq_one_letter_code
_entity_poly.pdbx_strand_id
1 'polypeptide(L)'
;NYSENGLLPRVSLEDYGTVSYIQSLGIQIESSADLLQSLSAVLTEEQFESQKDACNKALKIKDEAFQKIAKDLCEKGYSDELDIQLFIGKRFEEEGMVYDELPIVAIGKNASDPHYGPTPATHSRIHEGDLVLIDMWAKNKEPGSVYADITWMGYCGSSVPAIYQERFNIVKQARDGVISFLREE
;
A
#
# COMPACT_ATOMS: atom_id res chain seq x y z
N ASN A 1 21.34 5.37 -14.33
CA ASN A 1 20.35 4.67 -15.15
C ASN A 1 20.04 5.48 -16.41
N TYR A 2 19.92 4.82 -17.53
CA TYR A 2 19.54 5.38 -18.81
C TYR A 2 18.41 4.53 -19.40
N SER A 3 17.35 5.16 -19.89
CA SER A 3 16.27 4.50 -20.61
C SER A 3 16.27 4.99 -22.06
N GLU A 4 16.59 4.11 -22.97
CA GLU A 4 16.62 4.42 -24.38
C GLU A 4 15.22 4.84 -24.87
N ASN A 5 15.18 5.89 -25.72
CA ASN A 5 13.93 6.45 -26.25
C ASN A 5 12.89 6.88 -25.18
N GLY A 6 13.30 7.00 -23.92
CA GLY A 6 12.41 7.43 -22.84
C GLY A 6 11.28 6.45 -22.52
N LEU A 7 11.44 5.17 -22.84
CA LEU A 7 10.42 4.13 -22.58
C LEU A 7 10.04 4.04 -21.09
N LEU A 8 11.02 4.28 -20.21
CA LEU A 8 10.82 4.36 -18.76
C LEU A 8 11.38 5.67 -18.20
N PRO A 9 10.68 6.81 -18.39
CA PRO A 9 11.24 8.13 -18.11
C PRO A 9 11.63 8.33 -16.63
N ARG A 10 10.98 7.68 -15.69
CA ARG A 10 11.32 7.75 -14.25
C ARG A 10 12.61 6.98 -13.90
N VAL A 11 13.03 6.06 -14.74
CA VAL A 11 14.24 5.25 -14.54
C VAL A 11 15.47 5.92 -15.17
N SER A 12 15.27 6.80 -16.15
CA SER A 12 16.35 7.55 -16.79
C SER A 12 16.76 8.71 -15.89
N LEU A 13 17.92 8.60 -15.25
CA LEU A 13 18.51 9.62 -14.36
C LEU A 13 19.58 10.46 -15.05
N GLU A 14 20.00 10.06 -16.25
CA GLU A 14 21.02 10.78 -17.03
C GLU A 14 20.35 11.73 -18.03
N ASP A 15 20.88 12.95 -18.10
CA ASP A 15 20.43 13.92 -19.08
C ASP A 15 20.95 13.62 -20.49
N TYR A 16 20.21 14.10 -21.49
CA TYR A 16 20.56 13.87 -22.90
C TYR A 16 21.91 14.48 -23.29
N GLY A 17 22.31 15.59 -22.70
CA GLY A 17 23.58 16.25 -22.96
C GLY A 17 24.76 15.34 -22.58
N THR A 18 24.71 14.74 -21.40
CA THR A 18 25.70 13.77 -20.92
C THR A 18 25.76 12.54 -21.84
N VAL A 19 24.60 11.97 -22.17
CA VAL A 19 24.50 10.80 -23.04
C VAL A 19 25.10 11.11 -24.43
N SER A 20 24.69 12.21 -25.06
CA SER A 20 25.15 12.59 -26.41
C SER A 20 26.64 12.90 -26.43
N TYR A 21 27.18 13.53 -25.39
CA TYR A 21 28.60 13.80 -25.27
C TYR A 21 29.43 12.49 -25.23
N ILE A 22 29.04 11.54 -24.38
CA ILE A 22 29.73 10.24 -24.29
C ILE A 22 29.64 9.48 -25.61
N GLN A 23 28.49 9.49 -26.27
CA GLN A 23 28.32 8.87 -27.59
C GLN A 23 29.21 9.54 -28.66
N SER A 24 29.42 10.86 -28.60
CA SER A 24 30.31 11.60 -29.51
C SER A 24 31.76 11.19 -29.40
N LEU A 25 32.18 10.59 -28.27
CA LEU A 25 33.49 10.01 -28.04
C LEU A 25 33.63 8.58 -28.62
N GLY A 26 32.62 8.04 -29.29
CA GLY A 26 32.59 6.70 -29.85
C GLY A 26 32.32 5.60 -28.83
N ILE A 27 31.82 5.95 -27.64
CA ILE A 27 31.51 5.01 -26.57
C ILE A 27 30.05 4.58 -26.73
N GLN A 28 29.80 3.27 -26.75
CA GLN A 28 28.47 2.71 -26.72
C GLN A 28 27.91 2.82 -25.31
N ILE A 29 26.67 3.30 -25.20
CA ILE A 29 25.96 3.40 -23.93
C ILE A 29 24.81 2.39 -23.94
N GLU A 30 24.71 1.62 -22.87
CA GLU A 30 23.63 0.68 -22.62
C GLU A 30 22.95 0.99 -21.29
N SER A 31 21.67 0.62 -21.17
CA SER A 31 20.93 0.80 -19.92
C SER A 31 21.43 -0.17 -18.85
N SER A 32 21.64 0.33 -17.64
CA SER A 32 21.87 -0.50 -16.46
C SER A 32 20.58 -0.95 -15.76
N ALA A 33 19.42 -0.70 -16.37
CA ALA A 33 18.12 -0.97 -15.74
C ALA A 33 17.96 -2.44 -15.34
N ASP A 34 18.27 -3.37 -16.26
CA ASP A 34 18.13 -4.81 -16.01
C ASP A 34 19.11 -5.31 -14.93
N LEU A 35 20.35 -4.77 -14.96
CA LEU A 35 21.35 -5.08 -13.94
C LEU A 35 20.88 -4.61 -12.56
N LEU A 36 20.39 -3.37 -12.45
CA LEU A 36 19.90 -2.84 -11.18
C LEU A 36 18.64 -3.58 -10.72
N GLN A 37 17.74 -3.91 -11.64
CA GLN A 37 16.53 -4.66 -11.32
C GLN A 37 16.87 -6.06 -10.79
N SER A 38 17.84 -6.76 -11.38
CA SER A 38 18.27 -8.07 -10.91
C SER A 38 18.83 -8.06 -9.48
N LEU A 39 19.40 -6.91 -9.06
CA LEU A 39 19.97 -6.74 -7.73
C LEU A 39 18.97 -6.20 -6.69
N SER A 40 17.99 -5.40 -7.13
CA SER A 40 17.08 -4.68 -6.21
C SER A 40 15.66 -5.22 -6.18
N ALA A 41 15.19 -5.88 -7.25
CA ALA A 41 13.82 -6.37 -7.34
C ALA A 41 13.67 -7.87 -7.01
N VAL A 42 14.77 -8.61 -6.95
CA VAL A 42 14.76 -10.03 -6.56
C VAL A 42 15.05 -10.12 -5.06
N LEU A 43 14.07 -10.61 -4.31
CA LEU A 43 14.21 -10.80 -2.87
C LEU A 43 15.10 -12.00 -2.56
N THR A 44 15.94 -11.88 -1.52
CA THR A 44 16.58 -13.05 -0.91
C THR A 44 15.55 -13.88 -0.12
N GLU A 45 15.90 -15.10 0.27
CA GLU A 45 15.01 -15.94 1.09
C GLU A 45 14.70 -15.26 2.43
N GLU A 46 15.69 -14.62 3.07
CA GLU A 46 15.49 -13.90 4.33
C GLU A 46 14.54 -12.71 4.16
N GLN A 47 14.66 -11.98 3.05
CA GLN A 47 13.76 -10.88 2.72
C GLN A 47 12.34 -11.36 2.47
N PHE A 48 12.18 -12.47 1.75
CA PHE A 48 10.89 -13.07 1.48
C PHE A 48 10.20 -13.55 2.77
N GLU A 49 10.92 -14.26 3.66
CA GLU A 49 10.38 -14.68 4.95
C GLU A 49 10.04 -13.46 5.85
N SER A 50 10.88 -12.43 5.83
CA SER A 50 10.58 -11.17 6.54
C SER A 50 9.29 -10.51 6.04
N GLN A 51 9.05 -10.49 4.73
CA GLN A 51 7.81 -9.97 4.15
C GLN A 51 6.60 -10.80 4.56
N LYS A 52 6.69 -12.13 4.54
CA LYS A 52 5.61 -13.03 4.98
C LYS A 52 5.23 -12.79 6.44
N ASP A 53 6.22 -12.64 7.31
CA ASP A 53 5.97 -12.33 8.73
C ASP A 53 5.30 -10.97 8.87
N ALA A 54 5.81 -9.93 8.20
CA ALA A 54 5.21 -8.61 8.19
C ALA A 54 3.76 -8.62 7.67
N CYS A 55 3.47 -9.38 6.60
CA CYS A 55 2.11 -9.56 6.08
C CYS A 55 1.18 -10.22 7.10
N ASN A 56 1.63 -11.26 7.80
CA ASN A 56 0.84 -11.94 8.82
C ASN A 56 0.50 -11.00 10.00
N LYS A 57 1.46 -10.19 10.45
CA LYS A 57 1.25 -9.17 11.47
C LYS A 57 0.27 -8.09 11.00
N ALA A 58 0.46 -7.57 9.79
CA ALA A 58 -0.44 -6.57 9.21
C ALA A 58 -1.88 -7.08 9.08
N LEU A 59 -2.08 -8.31 8.60
CA LEU A 59 -3.41 -8.93 8.52
C LEU A 59 -4.08 -9.06 9.89
N LYS A 60 -3.33 -9.48 10.92
CA LYS A 60 -3.82 -9.56 12.30
C LYS A 60 -4.25 -8.18 12.82
N ILE A 61 -3.39 -7.17 12.66
CA ILE A 61 -3.66 -5.80 13.10
C ILE A 61 -4.87 -5.21 12.37
N LYS A 62 -5.01 -5.47 11.07
CA LYS A 62 -6.20 -5.11 10.29
C LYS A 62 -7.48 -5.71 10.89
N ASP A 63 -7.48 -7.00 11.25
CA ASP A 63 -8.63 -7.65 11.88
C ASP A 63 -8.95 -7.03 13.25
N GLU A 64 -7.94 -6.74 14.07
CA GLU A 64 -8.10 -6.04 15.36
C GLU A 64 -8.67 -4.62 15.17
N ALA A 65 -8.26 -3.90 14.12
CA ALA A 65 -8.79 -2.57 13.79
C ALA A 65 -10.28 -2.62 13.44
N PHE A 66 -10.71 -3.56 12.61
CA PHE A 66 -12.14 -3.74 12.30
C PHE A 66 -12.95 -4.20 13.52
N GLN A 67 -12.38 -5.06 14.37
CA GLN A 67 -13.02 -5.43 15.65
C GLN A 67 -13.18 -4.23 16.58
N LYS A 68 -12.19 -3.35 16.64
CA LYS A 68 -12.27 -2.10 17.41
C LYS A 68 -13.37 -1.18 16.86
N ILE A 69 -13.47 -1.01 15.54
CA ILE A 69 -14.56 -0.25 14.91
C ILE A 69 -15.91 -0.84 15.31
N ALA A 70 -16.09 -2.15 15.17
CA ALA A 70 -17.34 -2.82 15.53
C ALA A 70 -17.68 -2.63 17.02
N LYS A 71 -16.71 -2.75 17.90
CA LYS A 71 -16.90 -2.50 19.34
C LYS A 71 -17.31 -1.07 19.62
N ASP A 72 -16.62 -0.09 19.04
CA ASP A 72 -16.93 1.33 19.22
C ASP A 72 -18.34 1.67 18.72
N LEU A 73 -18.75 1.11 17.57
CA LEU A 73 -20.12 1.25 17.05
C LEU A 73 -21.18 0.72 18.03
N CYS A 74 -20.94 -0.47 18.63
CA CYS A 74 -21.86 -1.05 19.59
C CYS A 74 -21.92 -0.27 20.91
N GLU A 75 -20.79 0.22 21.42
CA GLU A 75 -20.70 0.86 22.73
C GLU A 75 -21.00 2.37 22.71
N LYS A 76 -20.60 3.06 21.63
CA LYS A 76 -20.65 4.53 21.53
C LYS A 76 -21.57 5.03 20.41
N GLY A 77 -21.98 4.15 19.48
CA GLY A 77 -22.73 4.51 18.28
C GLY A 77 -21.89 5.10 17.14
N TYR A 78 -20.58 5.25 17.35
CA TYR A 78 -19.63 5.69 16.33
C TYR A 78 -18.19 5.23 16.65
N SER A 79 -17.36 5.16 15.63
CA SER A 79 -15.89 5.11 15.75
C SER A 79 -15.29 6.35 15.08
N ASP A 80 -13.97 6.42 14.90
CA ASP A 80 -13.30 7.60 14.38
C ASP A 80 -12.08 7.22 13.54
N GLU A 81 -11.90 7.84 12.36
CA GLU A 81 -10.77 7.56 11.45
C GLU A 81 -9.42 7.76 12.15
N LEU A 82 -9.28 8.87 12.90
CA LEU A 82 -8.02 9.20 13.59
C LEU A 82 -7.73 8.23 14.74
N ASP A 83 -8.74 7.87 15.52
CA ASP A 83 -8.59 6.92 16.63
C ASP A 83 -8.15 5.54 16.12
N ILE A 84 -8.70 5.10 15.00
CA ILE A 84 -8.32 3.81 14.38
C ILE A 84 -6.92 3.89 13.77
N GLN A 85 -6.56 5.00 13.10
CA GLN A 85 -5.21 5.22 12.58
C GLN A 85 -4.17 5.11 13.71
N LEU A 86 -4.39 5.83 14.82
CA LEU A 86 -3.47 5.81 15.97
C LEU A 86 -3.43 4.43 16.65
N PHE A 87 -4.56 3.73 16.68
CA PHE A 87 -4.60 2.35 17.17
C PHE A 87 -3.71 1.44 16.33
N ILE A 88 -3.81 1.49 15.00
CA ILE A 88 -2.99 0.67 14.10
C ILE A 88 -1.50 1.00 14.27
N GLY A 89 -1.13 2.29 14.30
CA GLY A 89 0.25 2.71 14.52
C GLY A 89 0.83 2.14 15.82
N LYS A 90 0.07 2.23 16.92
CA LYS A 90 0.46 1.64 18.20
C LYS A 90 0.63 0.12 18.11
N ARG A 91 -0.28 -0.57 17.41
CA ARG A 91 -0.18 -2.02 17.22
C ARG A 91 1.06 -2.42 16.41
N PHE A 92 1.45 -1.63 15.40
CA PHE A 92 2.71 -1.83 14.70
C PHE A 92 3.91 -1.78 15.66
N GLU A 93 3.98 -0.77 16.50
CA GLU A 93 5.05 -0.65 17.49
C GLU A 93 5.09 -1.83 18.47
N GLU A 94 3.93 -2.27 18.98
CA GLU A 94 3.79 -3.41 19.88
C GLU A 94 4.22 -4.75 19.26
N GLU A 95 4.00 -4.92 17.93
CA GLU A 95 4.45 -6.10 17.16
C GLU A 95 5.90 -5.98 16.64
N GLY A 96 6.63 -4.93 17.03
CA GLY A 96 8.04 -4.71 16.64
C GLY A 96 8.20 -4.33 15.18
N MET A 97 7.19 -3.69 14.59
CA MET A 97 7.22 -3.19 13.22
C MET A 97 7.59 -1.70 13.18
N VAL A 98 8.07 -1.25 12.04
CA VAL A 98 8.36 0.16 11.74
C VAL A 98 7.61 0.58 10.48
N TYR A 99 7.24 1.85 10.42
CA TYR A 99 6.53 2.48 9.30
C TYR A 99 7.06 3.91 9.12
N ASP A 100 7.00 4.44 7.91
CA ASP A 100 7.44 5.81 7.61
C ASP A 100 6.31 6.82 7.84
N GLU A 101 5.07 6.41 7.55
CA GLU A 101 3.86 7.22 7.71
C GLU A 101 2.77 6.39 8.38
N LEU A 102 1.87 7.07 9.10
CA LEU A 102 0.71 6.43 9.71
C LEU A 102 -0.23 5.87 8.62
N PRO A 103 -0.93 4.77 8.91
CA PRO A 103 -1.87 4.17 7.96
C PRO A 103 -3.02 5.12 7.60
N ILE A 104 -3.61 4.91 6.43
CA ILE A 104 -4.82 5.61 6.01
C ILE A 104 -6.03 4.87 6.55
N VAL A 105 -6.92 5.59 7.23
CA VAL A 105 -8.25 5.12 7.61
C VAL A 105 -9.25 6.12 7.08
N ALA A 106 -10.15 5.71 6.20
CA ALA A 106 -10.97 6.65 5.47
C ALA A 106 -12.38 6.12 5.19
N ILE A 107 -13.39 7.02 5.23
CA ILE A 107 -14.78 6.76 4.81
C ILE A 107 -15.24 7.77 3.74
N GLY A 108 -16.27 7.41 3.02
CA GLY A 108 -16.96 8.29 2.07
C GLY A 108 -16.00 8.95 1.07
N LYS A 109 -16.01 10.29 1.00
CA LYS A 109 -15.15 11.07 0.09
C LYS A 109 -13.67 10.93 0.42
N ASN A 110 -13.31 10.76 1.69
CA ASN A 110 -11.92 10.61 2.13
C ASN A 110 -11.29 9.36 1.53
N ALA A 111 -12.06 8.26 1.41
CA ALA A 111 -11.59 7.02 0.78
C ALA A 111 -11.36 7.13 -0.74
N SER A 112 -11.72 8.24 -1.35
CA SER A 112 -11.46 8.50 -2.79
C SER A 112 -10.18 9.31 -3.02
N ASP A 113 -9.53 9.78 -1.97
CA ASP A 113 -8.26 10.50 -2.04
C ASP A 113 -7.12 9.56 -1.61
N PRO A 114 -6.26 9.12 -2.55
CA PRO A 114 -5.17 8.19 -2.25
C PRO A 114 -4.07 8.79 -1.36
N HIS A 115 -4.10 10.10 -1.13
CA HIS A 115 -3.17 10.82 -0.24
C HIS A 115 -3.83 11.32 1.03
N TYR A 116 -5.06 10.88 1.30
CA TYR A 116 -5.76 11.23 2.53
C TYR A 116 -5.05 10.65 3.75
N GLY A 117 -4.91 11.49 4.77
CA GLY A 117 -4.51 11.06 6.12
C GLY A 117 -5.39 11.76 7.14
N PRO A 118 -6.07 11.04 8.05
CA PRO A 118 -6.85 11.68 9.09
C PRO A 118 -5.96 12.52 10.01
N THR A 119 -6.41 13.74 10.29
CA THR A 119 -5.76 14.65 11.23
C THR A 119 -6.78 15.17 12.24
N PRO A 120 -6.37 15.75 13.36
CA PRO A 120 -7.32 16.35 14.32
C PRO A 120 -8.31 17.34 13.70
N ALA A 121 -7.97 17.95 12.56
CA ALA A 121 -8.81 18.92 11.87
C ALA A 121 -9.66 18.34 10.74
N THR A 122 -9.32 17.15 10.21
CA THR A 122 -9.89 16.63 8.95
C THR A 122 -10.51 15.25 9.06
N HIS A 123 -10.36 14.55 10.21
CA HIS A 123 -10.94 13.23 10.39
C HIS A 123 -12.46 13.22 10.39
N SER A 124 -13.03 12.06 10.08
CA SER A 124 -14.47 11.81 10.09
C SER A 124 -14.86 10.75 11.10
N ARG A 125 -16.08 10.83 11.63
CA ARG A 125 -16.67 9.76 12.43
C ARG A 125 -17.22 8.67 11.55
N ILE A 126 -16.93 7.44 11.92
CA ILE A 126 -17.41 6.21 11.28
C ILE A 126 -18.73 5.80 11.92
N HIS A 127 -19.77 5.61 11.13
CA HIS A 127 -21.10 5.21 11.59
C HIS A 127 -21.55 3.88 10.96
N GLU A 128 -22.64 3.32 11.48
CA GLU A 128 -23.34 2.23 10.80
C GLU A 128 -23.76 2.68 9.38
N GLY A 129 -23.52 1.84 8.39
CA GLY A 129 -23.77 2.14 6.98
C GLY A 129 -22.55 2.64 6.20
N ASP A 130 -21.46 2.98 6.88
CA ASP A 130 -20.24 3.42 6.22
C ASP A 130 -19.43 2.26 5.64
N LEU A 131 -18.78 2.52 4.51
CA LEU A 131 -17.73 1.69 3.94
C LEU A 131 -16.38 2.27 4.36
N VAL A 132 -15.61 1.50 5.13
CA VAL A 132 -14.31 1.90 5.67
C VAL A 132 -13.21 1.33 4.80
N LEU A 133 -12.27 2.17 4.39
CA LEU A 133 -10.99 1.80 3.81
C LEU A 133 -9.92 1.86 4.90
N ILE A 134 -9.11 0.82 4.99
CA ILE A 134 -7.85 0.80 5.75
C ILE A 134 -6.75 0.45 4.77
N ASP A 135 -5.78 1.37 4.61
CA ASP A 135 -4.59 1.19 3.81
C ASP A 135 -3.37 1.35 4.72
N MET A 136 -2.55 0.31 4.80
CA MET A 136 -1.54 0.21 5.83
C MET A 136 -0.31 -0.53 5.37
N TRP A 137 0.87 0.02 5.68
CA TRP A 137 2.16 -0.55 5.33
C TRP A 137 3.13 -0.44 6.49
N ALA A 138 3.84 -1.52 6.74
CA ALA A 138 4.88 -1.60 7.75
C ALA A 138 5.80 -2.78 7.48
N LYS A 139 6.99 -2.78 8.06
CA LYS A 139 7.95 -3.88 8.00
C LYS A 139 8.51 -4.20 9.38
N ASN A 140 9.11 -5.36 9.53
CA ASN A 140 9.90 -5.68 10.71
C ASN A 140 11.09 -4.71 10.83
N LYS A 141 11.55 -4.41 12.04
CA LYS A 141 12.58 -3.40 12.26
C LYS A 141 14.00 -3.86 11.96
N GLU A 142 14.21 -5.16 11.70
CA GLU A 142 15.52 -5.70 11.35
C GLU A 142 16.02 -5.11 10.03
N PRO A 143 17.34 -4.82 9.91
CA PRO A 143 17.92 -4.33 8.67
C PRO A 143 17.64 -5.29 7.49
N GLY A 144 17.26 -4.74 6.35
CA GLY A 144 16.93 -5.53 5.15
C GLY A 144 15.50 -6.08 5.11
N SER A 145 14.68 -5.85 6.14
CA SER A 145 13.27 -6.26 6.15
C SER A 145 12.46 -5.58 5.05
N VAL A 146 11.51 -6.31 4.50
CA VAL A 146 10.65 -5.89 3.40
C VAL A 146 9.25 -5.52 3.93
N TYR A 147 8.66 -4.47 3.36
CA TYR A 147 7.34 -3.99 3.73
C TYR A 147 6.24 -4.99 3.37
N ALA A 148 5.31 -5.16 4.30
CA ALA A 148 3.94 -5.53 3.98
C ALA A 148 3.17 -4.26 3.61
N ASP A 149 2.30 -4.36 2.61
CA ASP A 149 1.45 -3.27 2.13
C ASP A 149 0.11 -3.87 1.75
N ILE A 150 -0.94 -3.47 2.45
CA ILE A 150 -2.30 -4.01 2.25
C ILE A 150 -3.35 -2.91 2.32
N THR A 151 -4.27 -2.94 1.37
CA THR A 151 -5.52 -2.16 1.41
C THR A 151 -6.69 -3.10 1.65
N TRP A 152 -7.56 -2.76 2.59
CA TRP A 152 -8.75 -3.54 2.93
C TRP A 152 -9.98 -2.68 3.06
N MET A 153 -11.13 -3.22 2.64
CA MET A 153 -12.42 -2.54 2.76
C MET A 153 -13.33 -3.32 3.71
N GLY A 154 -14.03 -2.62 4.58
CA GLY A 154 -15.03 -3.18 5.47
C GLY A 154 -16.32 -2.36 5.48
N TYR A 155 -17.47 -3.00 5.52
CA TYR A 155 -18.76 -2.34 5.63
C TYR A 155 -19.29 -2.41 7.07
N CYS A 156 -19.66 -1.27 7.62
CA CYS A 156 -20.21 -1.15 8.98
C CYS A 156 -21.71 -1.50 8.99
N GLY A 157 -22.04 -2.78 8.90
CA GLY A 157 -23.43 -3.24 8.91
C GLY A 157 -23.54 -4.75 8.74
N SER A 158 -24.75 -5.28 8.88
CA SER A 158 -25.03 -6.72 8.86
C SER A 158 -24.95 -7.35 7.46
N SER A 159 -25.08 -6.54 6.40
CA SER A 159 -24.99 -7.00 5.01
C SER A 159 -24.48 -5.90 4.11
N VAL A 160 -23.58 -6.24 3.19
CA VAL A 160 -23.02 -5.28 2.23
C VAL A 160 -24.07 -4.94 1.17
N PRO A 161 -24.40 -3.65 0.95
CA PRO A 161 -25.32 -3.24 -0.12
C PRO A 161 -24.84 -3.65 -1.52
N ALA A 162 -25.76 -4.04 -2.39
CA ALA A 162 -25.47 -4.54 -3.73
C ALA A 162 -24.55 -3.60 -4.53
N ILE A 163 -24.77 -2.29 -4.42
CA ILE A 163 -23.96 -1.30 -5.13
C ILE A 163 -22.47 -1.37 -4.77
N TYR A 164 -22.11 -1.63 -3.51
CA TYR A 164 -20.73 -1.79 -3.11
C TYR A 164 -20.14 -3.11 -3.60
N GLN A 165 -20.95 -4.18 -3.58
CA GLN A 165 -20.55 -5.48 -4.10
C GLN A 165 -20.29 -5.44 -5.61
N GLU A 166 -21.14 -4.76 -6.38
CA GLU A 166 -20.97 -4.57 -7.82
C GLU A 166 -19.67 -3.81 -8.12
N ARG A 167 -19.44 -2.68 -7.46
CA ARG A 167 -18.20 -1.87 -7.62
C ARG A 167 -16.96 -2.66 -7.26
N PHE A 168 -16.99 -3.38 -6.16
CA PHE A 168 -15.88 -4.24 -5.74
C PHE A 168 -15.58 -5.31 -6.80
N ASN A 169 -16.60 -5.95 -7.36
CA ASN A 169 -16.44 -6.96 -8.40
C ASN A 169 -15.80 -6.39 -9.68
N ILE A 170 -16.13 -5.16 -10.08
CA ILE A 170 -15.49 -4.49 -11.21
C ILE A 170 -13.99 -4.30 -10.96
N VAL A 171 -13.61 -3.73 -9.81
CA VAL A 171 -12.20 -3.51 -9.43
C VAL A 171 -11.45 -4.85 -9.31
N LYS A 172 -12.08 -5.85 -8.70
CA LYS A 172 -11.52 -7.20 -8.60
C LYS A 172 -11.25 -7.81 -9.97
N GLN A 173 -12.20 -7.72 -10.91
CA GLN A 173 -12.03 -8.23 -12.26
C GLN A 173 -10.89 -7.53 -13.01
N ALA A 174 -10.74 -6.21 -12.86
CA ALA A 174 -9.62 -5.47 -13.43
C ALA A 174 -8.26 -5.96 -12.89
N ARG A 175 -8.14 -6.11 -11.56
CA ARG A 175 -6.95 -6.67 -10.92
C ARG A 175 -6.65 -8.10 -11.41
N ASP A 176 -7.65 -8.96 -11.38
CA ASP A 176 -7.47 -10.37 -11.75
C ASP A 176 -7.08 -10.49 -13.24
N GLY A 177 -7.59 -9.60 -14.11
CA GLY A 177 -7.18 -9.51 -15.51
C GLY A 177 -5.70 -9.17 -15.69
N VAL A 178 -5.18 -8.21 -14.92
CA VAL A 178 -3.74 -7.87 -14.93
C VAL A 178 -2.88 -9.05 -14.45
N ILE A 179 -3.30 -9.71 -13.36
CA ILE A 179 -2.57 -10.88 -12.83
C ILE A 179 -2.54 -12.02 -13.86
N SER A 180 -3.65 -12.26 -14.55
CA SER A 180 -3.72 -13.29 -15.60
C SER A 180 -2.79 -12.95 -16.77
N PHE A 181 -2.83 -11.70 -17.23
CA PHE A 181 -1.94 -11.21 -18.29
C PHE A 181 -0.46 -11.42 -17.96
N LEU A 182 -0.04 -11.04 -16.74
CA LEU A 182 1.36 -11.18 -16.29
C LEU A 182 1.82 -12.65 -16.13
N ARG A 183 0.89 -13.60 -16.05
CA ARG A 183 1.23 -15.03 -15.95
C ARG A 183 1.33 -15.72 -17.31
N GLU A 184 0.82 -15.10 -18.35
CA GLU A 184 0.86 -15.61 -19.73
C GLU A 184 2.10 -15.14 -20.50
N GLU A 185 2.79 -14.09 -20.03
CA GLU A 185 4.06 -13.57 -20.55
C GLU A 185 5.28 -14.25 -19.87
#